data_dcc5e4512535b0de868ec800119770a0
#
_entry.id   dcc5e4512535b0de868ec800119770a0
#
_cell.length_a   1.000
_cell.length_b   1.000
_cell.length_c   1.000
_cell.angle_alpha   90.00
_cell.angle_beta   90.00
_cell.angle_gamma   90.00
#
_symmetry.space_group_name_H-M   'P 1'
#
loop_
_entity.id
_entity.type
_entity.pdbx_description
1 polymer ?
#
loop_
_entity_poly.entity_id
_entity_poly.type
_entity_poly.pdbx_seq_one_letter_code
_entity_poly.pdbx_strand_id
1 'polypeptide(L)'
;MRFSLLIFLIVFSLNLHAEVMRVVFLGTGTPRLDIERFSQSILIESGDERLLFDVGRGSAIRMSQANIPIQNIDKVFLSHLHSDHTIGMVDLIMTGWVYQRKNKLKIFGPPGTEEFIYLSLI
;
A
#
# COMPACT_ATOMS: atom_id res chain seq x y z
N MET A 1 66.41 -11.07 15.21
CA MET A 1 65.11 -11.61 14.74
C MET A 1 64.03 -10.56 14.98
N ARG A 2 63.54 -9.92 13.93
CA ARG A 2 62.47 -8.93 14.04
C ARG A 2 61.15 -9.61 13.63
N PHE A 3 60.23 -9.82 14.60
CA PHE A 3 58.88 -10.29 14.31
C PHE A 3 58.04 -9.14 13.83
N SER A 4 57.72 -9.11 12.52
CA SER A 4 56.70 -8.21 11.96
C SER A 4 55.32 -8.79 12.26
N LEU A 5 54.60 -8.13 13.15
CA LEU A 5 53.19 -8.43 13.44
C LEU A 5 52.32 -7.80 12.34
N LEU A 6 51.88 -8.58 11.37
CA LEU A 6 50.88 -8.18 10.36
C LEU A 6 49.51 -8.21 11.04
N ILE A 7 49.03 -7.05 11.43
CA ILE A 7 47.62 -6.87 11.86
C ILE A 7 46.75 -6.88 10.62
N PHE A 8 46.04 -7.98 10.40
CA PHE A 8 45.03 -8.10 9.36
C PHE A 8 43.75 -7.39 9.85
N LEU A 9 43.56 -6.14 9.42
CA LEU A 9 42.34 -5.38 9.68
C LEU A 9 41.24 -5.94 8.78
N ILE A 10 40.41 -6.85 9.30
CA ILE A 10 39.17 -7.26 8.64
C ILE A 10 38.16 -6.12 8.77
N VAL A 11 38.05 -5.30 7.75
CA VAL A 11 36.98 -4.30 7.65
C VAL A 11 35.71 -5.07 7.33
N PHE A 12 34.92 -5.34 8.36
CA PHE A 12 33.57 -5.88 8.20
C PHE A 12 32.71 -4.72 7.72
N SER A 13 32.54 -4.60 6.40
CA SER A 13 31.58 -3.65 5.82
C SER A 13 30.16 -4.14 6.15
N LEU A 14 29.61 -3.62 7.25
CA LEU A 14 28.20 -3.72 7.55
C LEU A 14 27.48 -2.89 6.49
N ASN A 15 26.96 -3.56 5.46
CA ASN A 15 26.00 -2.94 4.54
C ASN A 15 24.71 -2.69 5.32
N LEU A 16 24.64 -1.56 6.02
CA LEU A 16 23.38 -1.04 6.53
C LEU A 16 22.56 -0.59 5.32
N HIS A 17 21.75 -1.50 4.77
CA HIS A 17 20.69 -1.12 3.86
C HIS A 17 19.58 -0.50 4.72
N ALA A 18 19.55 0.82 4.77
CA ALA A 18 18.37 1.51 5.29
C ALA A 18 17.23 1.24 4.30
N GLU A 19 16.20 0.52 4.73
CA GLU A 19 14.98 0.38 3.94
C GLU A 19 14.35 1.76 3.78
N VAL A 20 14.25 2.21 2.53
CA VAL A 20 13.60 3.49 2.22
C VAL A 20 12.11 3.28 2.31
N MET A 21 11.46 3.97 3.24
CA MET A 21 10.00 4.05 3.29
C MET A 21 9.51 5.12 2.32
N ARG A 22 8.58 4.75 1.43
CA ARG A 22 7.93 5.65 0.49
C ARG A 22 6.46 5.81 0.85
N VAL A 23 6.01 7.07 0.94
CA VAL A 23 4.59 7.40 1.15
C VAL A 23 4.06 8.01 -0.13
N VAL A 24 3.00 7.43 -0.68
CA VAL A 24 2.37 7.88 -1.92
C VAL A 24 0.93 8.31 -1.61
N PHE A 25 0.64 9.59 -1.82
CA PHE A 25 -0.71 10.12 -1.71
C PHE A 25 -1.45 9.86 -3.03
N LEU A 26 -2.30 8.84 -3.05
CA LEU A 26 -3.12 8.49 -4.21
C LEU A 26 -4.35 9.39 -4.32
N GLY A 27 -4.86 9.87 -3.18
CA GLY A 27 -5.93 10.82 -3.10
C GLY A 27 -5.98 11.50 -1.73
N THR A 28 -6.37 12.77 -1.73
CA THR A 28 -6.48 13.62 -0.52
C THR A 28 -7.77 14.44 -0.53
N GLY A 29 -8.71 14.06 -1.39
CA GLY A 29 -9.99 14.74 -1.56
C GLY A 29 -11.02 14.32 -0.52
N THR A 30 -12.24 14.76 -0.74
CA THR A 30 -13.41 14.57 0.10
C THR A 30 -14.47 13.73 -0.64
N PRO A 31 -15.68 13.50 -0.10
CA PRO A 31 -16.75 12.83 -0.83
C PRO A 31 -17.18 13.54 -2.13
N ARG A 32 -16.85 14.82 -2.28
CA ARG A 32 -17.18 15.60 -3.48
C ARG A 32 -16.41 15.07 -4.69
N LEU A 33 -17.04 15.16 -5.87
CA LEU A 33 -16.42 14.78 -7.12
C LEU A 33 -15.38 15.83 -7.53
N ASP A 34 -14.13 15.42 -7.62
CA ASP A 34 -13.03 16.24 -8.07
C ASP A 34 -12.00 15.34 -8.77
N ILE A 35 -11.77 15.57 -10.06
CA ILE A 35 -10.85 14.76 -10.88
C ILE A 35 -9.38 15.11 -10.60
N GLU A 36 -9.11 16.31 -10.12
CA GLU A 36 -7.75 16.74 -9.78
C GLU A 36 -7.32 16.18 -8.40
N ARG A 37 -8.31 16.00 -7.50
CA ARG A 37 -8.08 15.58 -6.13
C ARG A 37 -9.01 14.42 -5.77
N PHE A 38 -8.62 13.20 -6.14
CA PHE A 38 -9.36 11.99 -5.78
C PHE A 38 -9.48 11.79 -4.27
N SER A 39 -10.49 11.00 -3.87
CA SER A 39 -10.81 10.76 -2.45
C SER A 39 -9.67 10.06 -1.70
N GLN A 40 -9.77 9.99 -0.39
CA GLN A 40 -8.69 9.57 0.52
C GLN A 40 -8.13 8.19 0.19
N SER A 41 -6.82 8.15 -0.08
CA SER A 41 -6.07 6.90 -0.23
C SER A 41 -4.57 7.19 -0.15
N ILE A 42 -3.87 6.48 0.74
CA ILE A 42 -2.44 6.64 0.96
C ILE A 42 -1.79 5.26 0.92
N LEU A 43 -0.77 5.10 0.10
CA LEU A 43 0.05 3.89 0.08
C LEU A 43 1.37 4.12 0.79
N ILE A 44 1.73 3.21 1.68
CA ILE A 44 3.06 3.15 2.30
C ILE A 44 3.77 1.91 1.76
N GLU A 45 4.98 2.11 1.23
CA GLU A 45 5.86 1.04 0.78
C GLU A 45 7.14 1.05 1.64
N SER A 46 7.52 -0.13 2.15
CA SER A 46 8.77 -0.33 2.90
C SER A 46 9.28 -1.74 2.60
N GLY A 47 10.42 -1.84 1.96
CA GLY A 47 10.91 -3.10 1.43
C GLY A 47 9.87 -3.72 0.48
N ASP A 48 9.48 -4.96 0.72
CA ASP A 48 8.46 -5.67 -0.05
C ASP A 48 7.03 -5.43 0.46
N GLU A 49 6.87 -4.71 1.56
CA GLU A 49 5.56 -4.43 2.16
C GLU A 49 4.84 -3.28 1.47
N ARG A 50 3.56 -3.45 1.22
CA ARG A 50 2.65 -2.44 0.68
C ARG A 50 1.41 -2.35 1.55
N LEU A 51 1.25 -1.23 2.23
CA LEU A 51 0.16 -0.97 3.18
C LEU A 51 -0.70 0.15 2.60
N LEU A 52 -1.93 -0.17 2.20
CA LEU A 52 -2.87 0.80 1.66
C LEU A 52 -3.81 1.27 2.77
N PHE A 53 -3.80 2.56 3.03
CA PHE A 53 -4.67 3.22 4.00
C PHE A 53 -5.78 3.96 3.27
N ASP A 54 -7.01 3.54 3.53
CA ASP A 54 -8.22 3.95 2.84
C ASP A 54 -8.21 3.69 1.33
N VAL A 55 -9.36 3.47 0.76
CA VAL A 55 -9.54 3.19 -0.65
C VAL A 55 -10.68 4.04 -1.18
N GLY A 56 -10.40 5.32 -1.32
CA GLY A 56 -11.36 6.27 -1.86
C GLY A 56 -11.52 6.16 -3.38
N ARG A 57 -12.40 7.00 -3.92
CA ARG A 57 -12.67 7.06 -5.36
C ARG A 57 -11.38 7.33 -6.14
N GLY A 58 -11.13 6.55 -7.19
CA GLY A 58 -10.01 6.72 -8.10
C GLY A 58 -8.68 6.15 -7.63
N SER A 59 -8.64 5.46 -6.48
CA SER A 59 -7.40 4.87 -5.95
C SER A 59 -6.71 3.95 -6.96
N ALA A 60 -7.46 3.07 -7.64
CA ALA A 60 -6.91 2.16 -8.67
C ALA A 60 -6.32 2.93 -9.86
N ILE A 61 -6.98 3.99 -10.30
CA ILE A 61 -6.48 4.85 -11.39
C ILE A 61 -5.19 5.55 -10.98
N ARG A 62 -5.12 6.09 -9.75
CA ARG A 62 -3.91 6.73 -9.24
C ARG A 62 -2.75 5.76 -9.07
N MET A 63 -3.02 4.51 -8.64
CA MET A 63 -2.01 3.45 -8.64
C MET A 63 -1.44 3.22 -10.04
N SER A 64 -2.31 3.10 -11.04
CA SER A 64 -1.89 2.94 -12.43
C SER A 64 -1.02 4.11 -12.92
N GLN A 65 -1.43 5.35 -12.64
CA GLN A 65 -0.64 6.56 -12.98
C GLN A 65 0.72 6.61 -12.27
N ALA A 66 0.79 6.07 -11.05
CA ALA A 66 2.03 5.99 -10.27
C ALA A 66 2.88 4.75 -10.59
N ASN A 67 2.48 3.93 -11.58
CA ASN A 67 3.11 2.64 -11.92
C ASN A 67 3.18 1.67 -10.73
N ILE A 68 2.15 1.66 -9.89
CA ILE A 68 2.01 0.76 -8.76
C ILE A 68 1.11 -0.41 -9.18
N PRO A 69 1.63 -1.65 -9.22
CA PRO A 69 0.86 -2.82 -9.61
C PRO A 69 -0.25 -3.12 -8.58
N ILE A 70 -1.51 -2.92 -8.96
CA ILE A 70 -2.66 -3.10 -8.06
C ILE A 70 -2.77 -4.53 -7.49
N GLN A 71 -2.32 -5.53 -8.24
CA GLN A 71 -2.31 -6.92 -7.80
C GLN A 71 -1.30 -7.20 -6.68
N ASN A 72 -0.36 -6.29 -6.43
CA ASN A 72 0.62 -6.41 -5.34
C ASN A 72 0.14 -5.75 -4.03
N ILE A 73 -1.06 -5.17 -4.03
CA ILE A 73 -1.71 -4.67 -2.81
C ILE A 73 -2.44 -5.82 -2.17
N ASP A 74 -1.97 -6.29 -1.02
CA ASP A 74 -2.58 -7.38 -0.27
C ASP A 74 -2.99 -7.02 1.17
N LYS A 75 -2.71 -5.78 1.59
CA LYS A 75 -3.06 -5.25 2.93
C LYS A 75 -3.73 -3.89 2.81
N VAL A 76 -4.95 -3.80 3.32
CA VAL A 76 -5.74 -2.56 3.35
C VAL A 76 -6.15 -2.25 4.78
N PHE A 77 -6.04 -1.00 5.16
CA PHE A 77 -6.44 -0.48 6.47
C PHE A 77 -7.48 0.63 6.25
N LEU A 78 -8.72 0.39 6.66
CA LEU A 78 -9.79 1.39 6.61
C LEU A 78 -9.84 2.16 7.92
N SER A 79 -9.67 3.47 7.84
CA SER A 79 -9.76 4.34 9.01
C SER A 79 -11.19 4.40 9.55
N HIS A 80 -12.16 4.49 8.65
CA HIS A 80 -13.59 4.45 8.91
C HIS A 80 -14.38 4.16 7.62
N LEU A 81 -15.72 4.01 7.71
CA LEU A 81 -16.53 3.52 6.60
C LEU A 81 -17.26 4.62 5.80
N HIS A 82 -16.85 5.86 5.87
CA HIS A 82 -17.39 6.88 4.98
C HIS A 82 -17.01 6.63 3.51
N SER A 83 -17.85 7.09 2.60
CA SER A 83 -17.75 6.77 1.16
C SER A 83 -16.43 7.23 0.53
N ASP A 84 -15.89 8.35 0.95
CA ASP A 84 -14.61 8.88 0.46
C ASP A 84 -13.38 8.09 0.91
N HIS A 85 -13.55 7.14 1.85
CA HIS A 85 -12.52 6.22 2.32
C HIS A 85 -12.70 4.79 1.81
N THR A 86 -13.87 4.46 1.24
CA THR A 86 -14.22 3.06 0.97
C THR A 86 -14.74 2.77 -0.44
N ILE A 87 -15.22 3.77 -1.18
CA ILE A 87 -15.94 3.55 -2.46
C ILE A 87 -15.08 2.89 -3.54
N GLY A 88 -13.75 2.97 -3.44
CA GLY A 88 -12.82 2.30 -4.35
C GLY A 88 -12.53 0.83 -4.01
N MET A 89 -13.13 0.29 -2.92
CA MET A 89 -12.86 -1.08 -2.48
C MET A 89 -13.24 -2.13 -3.52
N VAL A 90 -14.42 -2.00 -4.12
CA VAL A 90 -14.88 -2.95 -5.16
C VAL A 90 -13.93 -2.93 -6.34
N ASP A 91 -13.51 -1.74 -6.79
CA ASP A 91 -12.53 -1.59 -7.88
C ASP A 91 -11.19 -2.24 -7.52
N LEU A 92 -10.66 -1.98 -6.32
CA LEU A 92 -9.42 -2.61 -5.84
C LEU A 92 -9.52 -4.14 -5.82
N ILE A 93 -10.63 -4.69 -5.35
CA ILE A 93 -10.86 -6.14 -5.25
C ILE A 93 -10.94 -6.75 -6.65
N MET A 94 -11.83 -6.24 -7.49
CA MET A 94 -12.12 -6.80 -8.80
C MET A 94 -10.97 -6.59 -9.79
N THR A 95 -10.40 -5.41 -9.83
CA THR A 95 -9.25 -5.12 -10.70
C THR A 95 -8.03 -5.92 -10.26
N GLY A 96 -7.77 -6.04 -8.95
CA GLY A 96 -6.70 -6.89 -8.45
C GLY A 96 -6.87 -8.37 -8.81
N TRP A 97 -8.10 -8.87 -8.84
CA TRP A 97 -8.41 -10.20 -9.34
C TRP A 97 -8.16 -10.34 -10.84
N VAL A 98 -8.61 -9.39 -11.65
CA VAL A 98 -8.35 -9.36 -13.11
C VAL A 98 -6.86 -9.38 -13.41
N TYR A 99 -6.05 -8.63 -12.63
CA TYR A 99 -4.59 -8.61 -12.74
C TYR A 99 -3.90 -9.78 -12.00
N GLN A 100 -4.66 -10.82 -11.63
CA GLN A 100 -4.15 -12.07 -11.05
C GLN A 100 -3.41 -11.89 -9.72
N ARG A 101 -3.99 -11.15 -8.76
CA ARG A 101 -3.45 -11.06 -7.40
C ARG A 101 -3.17 -12.46 -6.85
N LYS A 102 -1.95 -12.70 -6.41
CA LYS A 102 -1.51 -14.01 -5.91
C LYS A 102 -1.83 -14.19 -4.42
N ASN A 103 -1.65 -13.12 -3.64
CA ASN A 103 -1.90 -13.16 -2.21
C ASN A 103 -3.37 -12.86 -1.89
N LYS A 104 -3.87 -13.42 -0.80
CA LYS A 104 -5.20 -13.03 -0.29
C LYS A 104 -5.17 -11.58 0.16
N LEU A 105 -6.15 -10.80 -0.26
CA LEU A 105 -6.36 -9.45 0.25
C LEU A 105 -6.82 -9.51 1.71
N LYS A 106 -6.06 -8.87 2.59
CA LYS A 106 -6.38 -8.70 4.01
C LYS A 106 -6.89 -7.29 4.23
N ILE A 107 -8.08 -7.16 4.79
CA ILE A 107 -8.72 -5.88 5.04
C ILE A 107 -8.90 -5.73 6.54
N PHE A 108 -8.36 -4.65 7.09
CA PHE A 108 -8.45 -4.27 8.48
C PHE A 108 -9.27 -2.98 8.56
N GLY A 109 -10.18 -2.90 9.53
CA GLY A 109 -11.00 -1.70 9.71
C GLY A 109 -11.85 -1.75 10.97
N PRO A 110 -12.70 -0.74 11.18
CA PRO A 110 -13.58 -0.66 12.34
C PRO A 110 -14.68 -1.74 12.30
N PRO A 111 -15.43 -1.93 13.40
CA PRO A 111 -16.62 -2.77 13.39
C PRO A 111 -17.56 -2.44 12.21
N GLY A 112 -18.09 -3.47 11.57
CA GLY A 112 -18.92 -3.35 10.35
C GLY A 112 -18.14 -3.48 9.03
N THR A 113 -16.81 -3.54 9.06
CA THR A 113 -15.99 -3.67 7.83
C THR A 113 -16.31 -4.96 7.07
N GLU A 114 -16.44 -6.08 7.73
CA GLU A 114 -16.74 -7.37 7.09
C GLU A 114 -18.12 -7.34 6.39
N GLU A 115 -19.15 -6.84 7.08
CA GLU A 115 -20.50 -6.70 6.52
C GLU A 115 -20.50 -5.71 5.34
N PHE A 116 -19.81 -4.59 5.46
CA PHE A 116 -19.66 -3.60 4.37
C PHE A 116 -19.06 -4.25 3.13
N ILE A 117 -17.96 -4.99 3.26
CA ILE A 117 -17.31 -5.66 2.11
C ILE A 117 -18.23 -6.70 1.51
N TYR A 118 -18.88 -7.54 2.33
CA TYR A 118 -19.82 -8.54 1.84
C TYR A 118 -20.95 -7.91 1.02
N LEU A 119 -21.64 -6.90 1.56
CA LEU A 119 -22.75 -6.21 0.90
C LEU A 119 -22.32 -5.43 -0.37
N SER A 120 -21.05 -5.06 -0.45
CA SER A 120 -20.52 -4.35 -1.63
C SER A 120 -20.21 -5.27 -2.82
N LEU A 121 -20.19 -6.60 -2.61
CA LEU A 121 -19.78 -7.59 -3.61
C LEU A 121 -20.95 -8.45 -4.11
N ILE A 122 -22.14 -8.34 -3.50
CA ILE A 122 -23.36 -9.07 -3.91
C ILE A 122 -24.28 -8.13 -4.70
#